data_47ddfef9363c1f7801e843e412dace8e
#
_entry.id   47ddfef9363c1f7801e843e412dace8e
#
_cell.length_a   1.000
_cell.length_b   1.000
_cell.length_c   1.000
_cell.angle_alpha   90.00
_cell.angle_beta   90.00
_cell.angle_gamma   90.00
#
_symmetry.space_group_name_H-M   'P 1'
#
loop_
_entity.id
_entity.type
_entity.pdbx_description
1 polymer ?
#
loop_
_entity_poly.entity_id
_entity_poly.type
_entity_poly.pdbx_seq_one_letter_code
_entity_poly.pdbx_strand_id
1 'polypeptide(L)'
;MIDTHSHLDDEAFRDDLPDVIQRAREAGVEKVFVPAIDLPSSLSIPTLCQQYPGYLYSMVGLHPEEVKADWREVLGQMKALLPGGNPSADGNLSPLPSGDWGLQSSHRCGCGPTKGSESPICDGGQEGGGSPIAIGEVGLDFYWSREFEEEQLLAFEEQVRWSVETRLPLMIHCRKAQNEMVKILRRYEKDLPGGVFHCFTGNQIEARELLTFDRFVLGIGGVLTFKKSHLPEDLPAAVPLSRIVLETDCPYMAPVPHRGKRNEPAFVALVMQRLADAYAVTPEAVERQTNDNVKRVFGI
;
A
#
# COMPACT_ATOMS: atom_id res chain seq x y z
N MET A 1 3.47 2.42 -17.72
CA MET A 1 3.04 2.89 -16.36
C MET A 1 2.70 1.70 -15.48
N ILE A 2 2.77 1.87 -14.14
CA ILE A 2 2.32 0.87 -13.16
C ILE A 2 1.23 1.51 -12.30
N ASP A 3 0.08 0.83 -12.16
CA ASP A 3 -0.98 1.18 -11.24
C ASP A 3 -0.78 0.39 -9.93
N THR A 4 -0.36 1.08 -8.87
CA THR A 4 0.07 0.42 -7.63
C THR A 4 -1.08 0.09 -6.67
N HIS A 5 -2.33 0.48 -6.99
CA HIS A 5 -3.48 0.22 -6.13
C HIS A 5 -4.79 0.22 -6.92
N SER A 6 -5.43 -0.95 -7.02
CA SER A 6 -6.62 -1.12 -7.86
C SER A 6 -7.42 -2.35 -7.41
N HIS A 7 -8.67 -2.17 -6.98
CA HIS A 7 -9.55 -3.27 -6.54
C HIS A 7 -10.26 -3.94 -7.72
N LEU A 8 -9.50 -4.62 -8.57
CA LEU A 8 -10.04 -5.34 -9.74
C LEU A 8 -10.85 -6.59 -9.39
N ASP A 9 -10.84 -7.01 -8.15
CA ASP A 9 -11.68 -8.06 -7.56
C ASP A 9 -13.08 -7.56 -7.16
N ASP A 10 -13.31 -6.23 -7.16
CA ASP A 10 -14.59 -5.62 -6.84
C ASP A 10 -15.69 -6.05 -7.82
N GLU A 11 -16.92 -6.24 -7.29
CA GLU A 11 -18.10 -6.62 -8.05
C GLU A 11 -18.39 -5.70 -9.25
N ALA A 12 -17.97 -4.46 -9.16
CA ALA A 12 -18.11 -3.48 -10.24
C ALA A 12 -17.40 -3.88 -11.54
N PHE A 13 -16.41 -4.81 -11.48
CA PHE A 13 -15.67 -5.28 -12.64
C PHE A 13 -16.06 -6.68 -13.11
N ARG A 14 -16.96 -7.38 -12.41
CA ARG A 14 -17.30 -8.77 -12.66
C ARG A 14 -17.66 -9.07 -14.13
N ASP A 15 -18.44 -8.19 -14.75
CA ASP A 15 -19.02 -8.44 -16.06
C ASP A 15 -18.09 -8.05 -17.22
N ASP A 16 -17.12 -7.16 -17.01
CA ASP A 16 -16.29 -6.59 -18.08
C ASP A 16 -14.78 -6.54 -17.77
N LEU A 17 -14.30 -7.29 -16.78
CA LEU A 17 -12.90 -7.27 -16.38
C LEU A 17 -11.91 -7.50 -17.53
N PRO A 18 -12.12 -8.44 -18.47
CA PRO A 18 -11.23 -8.61 -19.62
C PRO A 18 -11.11 -7.34 -20.48
N ASP A 19 -12.23 -6.63 -20.67
CA ASP A 19 -12.25 -5.38 -21.44
C ASP A 19 -11.56 -4.25 -20.68
N VAL A 20 -11.71 -4.20 -19.34
CA VAL A 20 -10.99 -3.24 -18.46
C VAL A 20 -9.48 -3.46 -18.57
N ILE A 21 -9.02 -4.71 -18.49
CA ILE A 21 -7.60 -5.06 -18.64
C ILE A 21 -7.09 -4.70 -20.03
N GLN A 22 -7.88 -4.93 -21.07
CA GLN A 22 -7.50 -4.57 -22.43
C GLN A 22 -7.33 -3.05 -22.56
N ARG A 23 -8.29 -2.24 -22.09
CA ARG A 23 -8.19 -0.77 -22.09
C ARG A 23 -6.98 -0.27 -21.30
N ALA A 24 -6.69 -0.89 -20.16
CA ALA A 24 -5.52 -0.55 -19.36
C ALA A 24 -4.21 -0.79 -20.12
N ARG A 25 -4.07 -1.94 -20.80
CA ARG A 25 -2.91 -2.24 -21.66
C ARG A 25 -2.78 -1.27 -22.82
N GLU A 26 -3.88 -0.94 -23.48
CA GLU A 26 -3.92 0.03 -24.59
C GLU A 26 -3.53 1.45 -24.11
N ALA A 27 -3.83 1.79 -22.86
CA ALA A 27 -3.38 3.03 -22.23
C ALA A 27 -1.91 3.01 -21.77
N GLY A 28 -1.19 1.88 -21.93
CA GLY A 28 0.22 1.73 -21.55
C GLY A 28 0.44 1.33 -20.09
N VAL A 29 -0.59 0.79 -19.41
CA VAL A 29 -0.41 0.19 -18.08
C VAL A 29 0.24 -1.18 -18.23
N GLU A 30 1.41 -1.37 -17.61
CA GLU A 30 2.23 -2.57 -17.73
C GLU A 30 1.97 -3.55 -16.57
N LYS A 31 1.62 -3.03 -15.39
CA LYS A 31 1.36 -3.80 -14.18
C LYS A 31 0.25 -3.13 -13.38
N VAL A 32 -0.54 -3.96 -12.68
CA VAL A 32 -1.57 -3.51 -11.75
C VAL A 32 -1.44 -4.31 -10.45
N PHE A 33 -1.44 -3.61 -9.32
CA PHE A 33 -1.40 -4.24 -8.01
C PHE A 33 -2.80 -4.27 -7.41
N VAL A 34 -3.19 -5.45 -6.93
CA VAL A 34 -4.52 -5.71 -6.39
C VAL A 34 -4.40 -6.01 -4.90
N PRO A 35 -4.70 -5.03 -4.03
CA PRO A 35 -4.65 -5.23 -2.59
C PRO A 35 -5.88 -5.97 -2.10
N ALA A 36 -5.70 -6.88 -1.14
CA ALA A 36 -6.82 -7.46 -0.40
C ALA A 36 -7.27 -6.53 0.72
N ILE A 37 -8.56 -6.60 1.07
CA ILE A 37 -9.15 -5.82 2.16
C ILE A 37 -9.57 -6.70 3.34
N ASP A 38 -9.79 -8.00 3.10
CA ASP A 38 -10.27 -8.99 4.07
C ASP A 38 -9.73 -10.39 3.77
N LEU A 39 -10.14 -11.38 4.56
CA LEU A 39 -9.73 -12.77 4.33
C LEU A 39 -10.29 -13.35 3.02
N PRO A 40 -11.56 -13.16 2.66
CA PRO A 40 -12.10 -13.61 1.37
C PRO A 40 -11.32 -13.07 0.17
N SER A 41 -11.04 -11.78 0.12
CA SER A 41 -10.26 -11.17 -0.97
C SER A 41 -8.80 -11.65 -0.95
N SER A 42 -8.19 -11.82 0.22
CA SER A 42 -6.84 -12.40 0.35
C SER A 42 -6.73 -13.82 -0.23
N LEU A 43 -7.82 -14.58 -0.21
CA LEU A 43 -7.89 -15.93 -0.79
C LEU A 43 -8.21 -15.91 -2.29
N SER A 44 -9.04 -14.99 -2.77
CA SER A 44 -9.53 -14.95 -4.16
C SER A 44 -8.60 -14.22 -5.12
N ILE A 45 -7.99 -13.11 -4.70
CA ILE A 45 -7.12 -12.27 -5.56
C ILE A 45 -5.95 -13.04 -6.16
N PRO A 46 -5.24 -13.97 -5.47
CA PRO A 46 -4.20 -14.77 -6.10
C PRO A 46 -4.70 -15.58 -7.32
N THR A 47 -5.93 -16.11 -7.27
CA THR A 47 -6.55 -16.83 -8.39
C THR A 47 -6.84 -15.88 -9.56
N LEU A 48 -7.30 -14.66 -9.29
CA LEU A 48 -7.46 -13.62 -10.28
C LEU A 48 -6.12 -13.26 -10.95
N CYS A 49 -5.07 -13.05 -10.15
CA CYS A 49 -3.73 -12.72 -10.66
C CYS A 49 -3.14 -13.82 -11.54
N GLN A 50 -3.43 -15.10 -11.25
CA GLN A 50 -3.02 -16.23 -12.09
C GLN A 50 -3.64 -16.22 -13.51
N GLN A 51 -4.76 -15.53 -13.71
CA GLN A 51 -5.36 -15.37 -15.05
C GLN A 51 -4.61 -14.34 -15.91
N TYR A 52 -3.84 -13.46 -15.28
CA TYR A 52 -3.07 -12.39 -15.93
C TYR A 52 -1.62 -12.37 -15.41
N PRO A 53 -0.85 -13.43 -15.63
CA PRO A 53 0.50 -13.59 -15.07
C PRO A 53 1.43 -12.48 -15.59
N GLY A 54 2.26 -11.93 -14.68
CA GLY A 54 3.16 -10.81 -14.99
C GLY A 54 2.48 -9.45 -15.17
N TYR A 55 1.15 -9.40 -15.06
CA TYR A 55 0.35 -8.18 -15.19
C TYR A 55 -0.35 -7.80 -13.89
N LEU A 56 -1.06 -8.75 -13.24
CA LEU A 56 -1.68 -8.55 -11.94
C LEU A 56 -0.83 -9.13 -10.83
N TYR A 57 -0.72 -8.41 -9.73
CA TYR A 57 0.07 -8.78 -8.56
C TYR A 57 -0.78 -8.64 -7.30
N SER A 58 -0.82 -9.69 -6.48
CA SER A 58 -1.63 -9.74 -5.26
C SER A 58 -0.91 -9.16 -4.05
N MET A 59 -1.68 -8.61 -3.11
CA MET A 59 -1.25 -8.27 -1.76
C MET A 59 -2.17 -8.97 -0.75
N VAL A 60 -1.74 -9.06 0.50
CA VAL A 60 -2.50 -9.64 1.61
C VAL A 60 -2.56 -8.64 2.74
N GLY A 61 -3.78 -8.30 3.20
CA GLY A 61 -3.97 -7.34 4.28
C GLY A 61 -5.41 -7.25 4.75
N LEU A 62 -5.60 -6.89 6.02
CA LEU A 62 -6.90 -6.57 6.61
C LEU A 62 -7.07 -5.06 6.67
N HIS A 63 -7.97 -4.55 5.85
CA HIS A 63 -8.31 -3.13 5.79
C HIS A 63 -8.92 -2.66 7.12
N PRO A 64 -8.65 -1.43 7.59
CA PRO A 64 -9.18 -0.95 8.86
C PRO A 64 -10.71 -0.96 8.97
N GLU A 65 -11.45 -0.74 7.89
CA GLU A 65 -12.91 -0.81 7.89
C GLU A 65 -13.46 -2.24 8.07
N GLU A 66 -12.63 -3.26 7.79
CA GLU A 66 -12.97 -4.67 7.98
C GLU A 66 -12.52 -5.24 9.33
N VAL A 67 -11.86 -4.43 10.16
CA VAL A 67 -11.50 -4.82 11.52
C VAL A 67 -12.75 -4.88 12.40
N LYS A 68 -13.03 -6.06 12.97
CA LYS A 68 -14.17 -6.37 13.84
C LYS A 68 -13.68 -7.10 15.08
N ALA A 69 -14.60 -7.56 15.94
CA ALA A 69 -14.26 -8.22 17.19
C ALA A 69 -13.41 -9.50 17.03
N ASP A 70 -13.53 -10.17 15.89
CA ASP A 70 -12.82 -11.41 15.52
C ASP A 70 -11.49 -11.18 14.78
N TRP A 71 -11.01 -9.95 14.68
CA TRP A 71 -9.83 -9.58 13.90
C TRP A 71 -8.57 -10.43 14.16
N ARG A 72 -8.41 -10.94 15.42
CA ARG A 72 -7.25 -11.79 15.76
C ARG A 72 -7.30 -13.14 15.06
N GLU A 73 -8.48 -13.73 14.99
CA GLU A 73 -8.69 -15.00 14.29
C GLU A 73 -8.49 -14.81 12.78
N VAL A 74 -9.07 -13.74 12.22
CA VAL A 74 -8.90 -13.36 10.82
C VAL A 74 -7.44 -13.16 10.47
N LEU A 75 -6.70 -12.35 11.23
CA LEU A 75 -5.27 -12.15 11.01
C LEU A 75 -4.45 -13.45 11.17
N GLY A 76 -4.82 -14.33 12.11
CA GLY A 76 -4.18 -15.64 12.25
C GLY A 76 -4.28 -16.49 10.98
N GLN A 77 -5.44 -16.48 10.32
CA GLN A 77 -5.66 -17.17 9.05
C GLN A 77 -4.92 -16.49 7.89
N MET A 78 -4.93 -15.15 7.83
CA MET A 78 -4.25 -14.39 6.77
C MET A 78 -2.72 -14.52 6.85
N LYS A 79 -2.16 -14.61 8.05
CA LYS A 79 -0.70 -14.81 8.24
C LYS A 79 -0.19 -16.08 7.56
N ALA A 80 -1.02 -17.12 7.48
CA ALA A 80 -0.68 -18.37 6.80
C ALA A 80 -0.52 -18.21 5.27
N LEU A 81 -1.03 -17.13 4.68
CA LEU A 81 -0.92 -16.84 3.25
C LEU A 81 0.40 -16.14 2.89
N LEU A 82 1.16 -15.70 3.89
CA LEU A 82 2.43 -15.00 3.69
C LEU A 82 3.60 -15.96 3.48
N PRO A 83 4.66 -15.55 2.79
CA PRO A 83 5.87 -16.35 2.65
C PRO A 83 6.44 -16.77 4.01
N GLY A 84 6.65 -18.06 4.23
CA GLY A 84 7.10 -18.60 5.51
C GLY A 84 6.04 -18.66 6.62
N GLY A 85 4.80 -18.29 6.30
CA GLY A 85 3.67 -18.39 7.22
C GLY A 85 3.39 -19.85 7.59
N ASN A 86 3.62 -20.20 8.85
CA ASN A 86 3.12 -21.47 9.40
C ASN A 86 1.72 -21.16 9.96
N PRO A 87 0.68 -21.92 9.60
CA PRO A 87 -0.58 -21.82 10.32
C PRO A 87 -0.27 -22.21 11.78
N SER A 88 -0.28 -21.24 12.68
CA SER A 88 -0.24 -21.54 14.10
C SER A 88 -1.50 -22.33 14.43
N ALA A 89 -1.35 -23.57 14.87
CA ALA A 89 -2.45 -24.49 15.17
C ALA A 89 -3.43 -23.93 16.23
N ASP A 90 -3.11 -22.80 16.85
CA ASP A 90 -3.79 -22.27 18.04
C ASP A 90 -4.35 -20.85 17.88
N GLY A 91 -4.28 -20.21 16.70
CA GLY A 91 -4.78 -18.83 16.52
C GLY A 91 -4.07 -17.80 17.42
N ASN A 92 -2.97 -18.18 18.04
CA ASN A 92 -2.29 -17.39 19.05
C ASN A 92 -1.26 -16.48 18.37
N LEU A 93 -1.70 -15.25 18.05
CA LEU A 93 -0.78 -14.16 17.72
C LEU A 93 0.14 -13.97 18.93
N SER A 94 1.43 -13.79 18.69
CA SER A 94 2.39 -13.49 19.75
C SER A 94 1.85 -12.40 20.66
N PRO A 95 1.96 -12.49 22.00
CA PRO A 95 1.41 -11.49 22.89
C PRO A 95 1.90 -10.10 22.46
N LEU A 96 0.97 -9.23 22.12
CA LEU A 96 1.29 -7.82 21.95
C LEU A 96 1.81 -7.30 23.29
N PRO A 97 2.91 -6.57 23.37
CA PRO A 97 3.31 -5.93 24.59
C PRO A 97 2.13 -5.08 25.06
N SER A 98 1.70 -5.28 26.31
CA SER A 98 0.62 -4.53 26.94
C SER A 98 0.93 -3.05 26.76
N GLY A 99 0.19 -2.42 25.83
CA GLY A 99 0.48 -1.05 25.41
C GLY A 99 0.09 -0.07 26.49
N ASP A 100 1.08 0.46 27.16
CA ASP A 100 0.95 1.75 27.83
C ASP A 100 1.00 2.83 26.74
N TRP A 101 -0.14 3.31 26.30
CA TRP A 101 -0.29 4.42 25.34
C TRP A 101 0.13 5.77 25.92
N GLY A 102 0.59 5.77 27.20
CA GLY A 102 1.15 6.91 27.95
C GLY A 102 2.66 7.05 27.73
N LEU A 103 3.08 8.27 27.44
CA LEU A 103 4.45 8.76 27.39
C LEU A 103 5.29 8.26 28.58
N GLN A 104 6.24 7.34 28.35
CA GLN A 104 7.42 7.25 29.21
C GLN A 104 8.66 6.79 28.43
N SER A 105 9.77 7.43 28.80
CA SER A 105 11.10 7.41 28.21
C SER A 105 11.88 6.13 28.49
N SER A 106 12.74 5.79 27.54
CA SER A 106 14.03 5.09 27.70
C SER A 106 14.08 3.79 28.51
N HIS A 107 14.17 2.65 27.80
CA HIS A 107 14.99 1.55 28.28
C HIS A 107 15.94 1.07 27.17
N ARG A 108 17.25 1.14 27.49
CA ARG A 108 18.35 0.60 26.71
C ARG A 108 18.25 -0.92 26.72
N CYS A 109 18.09 -1.52 25.55
CA CYS A 109 18.50 -2.90 25.35
C CYS A 109 19.91 -2.90 24.73
N GLY A 110 20.88 -3.42 25.50
CA GLY A 110 22.21 -3.66 25.01
C GLY A 110 22.25 -4.92 24.16
N CYS A 111 22.53 -4.78 22.89
CA CYS A 111 23.05 -5.86 22.04
C CYS A 111 24.27 -5.32 21.32
N GLY A 112 25.42 -5.99 21.57
CA GLY A 112 26.70 -5.66 20.98
C GLY A 112 26.73 -5.93 19.46
N PRO A 113 27.75 -5.40 18.74
CA PRO A 113 27.80 -5.44 17.29
C PRO A 113 28.21 -6.83 16.81
N THR A 114 27.37 -7.48 16.01
CA THR A 114 27.78 -8.60 15.17
C THR A 114 28.16 -8.07 13.79
N LYS A 115 29.33 -8.52 13.34
CA LYS A 115 29.99 -8.17 12.09
C LYS A 115 29.15 -8.53 10.87
N GLY A 116 29.32 -7.71 9.84
CA GLY A 116 28.65 -7.77 8.56
C GLY A 116 28.65 -9.16 7.89
N SER A 117 27.52 -9.47 7.34
CA SER A 117 27.37 -10.43 6.24
C SER A 117 26.60 -9.73 5.14
N GLU A 118 27.22 -9.60 4.00
CA GLU A 118 26.61 -9.16 2.76
C GLU A 118 25.41 -10.07 2.48
N SER A 119 24.25 -9.48 2.31
CA SER A 119 23.04 -10.19 1.90
C SER A 119 23.22 -10.64 0.44
N PRO A 120 22.95 -11.92 0.10
CA PRO A 120 22.87 -12.30 -1.29
C PRO A 120 21.70 -11.59 -1.94
N ILE A 121 21.96 -10.86 -3.02
CA ILE A 121 20.98 -10.38 -3.98
C ILE A 121 20.26 -11.64 -4.49
N CYS A 122 19.02 -11.85 -4.09
CA CYS A 122 18.16 -12.85 -4.69
C CYS A 122 17.83 -12.40 -6.11
N ASP A 123 18.69 -12.80 -7.05
CA ASP A 123 18.44 -12.72 -8.48
C ASP A 123 17.46 -13.87 -8.81
N GLY A 124 16.18 -13.58 -8.71
CA GLY A 124 15.06 -14.46 -8.99
C GLY A 124 13.84 -13.62 -9.27
N GLY A 125 13.72 -13.18 -10.52
CA GLY A 125 12.46 -12.60 -11.01
C GLY A 125 11.32 -13.55 -10.68
N GLN A 126 10.51 -13.23 -9.68
CA GLN A 126 9.26 -13.92 -9.41
C GLN A 126 8.35 -13.66 -10.62
N GLU A 127 8.24 -14.67 -11.48
CA GLU A 127 7.17 -14.71 -12.48
C GLU A 127 5.85 -14.67 -11.71
N GLY A 128 5.08 -13.59 -11.90
CA GLY A 128 3.86 -13.29 -11.17
C GLY A 128 2.87 -14.45 -11.21
N GLY A 129 2.41 -14.91 -10.06
CA GLY A 129 1.36 -15.90 -10.01
C GLY A 129 1.15 -16.65 -8.69
N GLY A 130 1.85 -16.39 -7.60
CA GLY A 130 1.66 -17.25 -6.42
C GLY A 130 1.84 -16.61 -5.04
N SER A 131 2.79 -15.72 -4.88
CA SER A 131 3.07 -15.10 -3.58
C SER A 131 2.70 -13.62 -3.57
N PRO A 132 2.17 -13.09 -2.46
CA PRO A 132 1.88 -11.67 -2.34
C PRO A 132 3.17 -10.85 -2.44
N ILE A 133 3.08 -9.69 -3.12
CA ILE A 133 4.21 -8.76 -3.29
C ILE A 133 4.31 -7.72 -2.16
N ALA A 134 3.27 -7.59 -1.34
CA ALA A 134 3.20 -6.63 -0.25
C ALA A 134 2.20 -7.05 0.82
N ILE A 135 2.29 -6.44 2.00
CA ILE A 135 1.26 -6.46 3.04
C ILE A 135 0.33 -5.26 2.77
N GLY A 136 -0.90 -5.53 2.36
CA GLY A 136 -1.85 -4.49 2.00
C GLY A 136 -3.18 -5.01 1.42
N GLU A 137 -4.20 -4.22 1.59
CA GLU A 137 -4.29 -2.90 2.16
C GLU A 137 -4.43 -2.95 3.69
N VAL A 138 -3.64 -2.17 4.39
CA VAL A 138 -3.60 -2.16 5.85
C VAL A 138 -3.53 -0.72 6.37
N GLY A 139 -3.91 -0.47 7.61
CA GLY A 139 -3.80 0.88 8.13
C GLY A 139 -4.84 1.25 9.17
N LEU A 140 -5.23 2.53 9.17
CA LEU A 140 -6.17 3.12 10.12
C LEU A 140 -7.19 4.01 9.41
N ASP A 141 -8.47 3.87 9.74
CA ASP A 141 -9.54 4.77 9.31
C ASP A 141 -10.42 5.17 10.50
N PHE A 142 -10.33 6.44 10.93
CA PHE A 142 -11.16 7.00 12.00
C PHE A 142 -12.21 7.98 11.47
N TYR A 143 -12.47 7.95 10.15
CA TYR A 143 -13.44 8.83 9.53
C TYR A 143 -14.86 8.27 9.64
N TRP A 144 -15.05 6.99 9.30
CA TRP A 144 -16.37 6.39 9.27
C TRP A 144 -16.87 5.95 10.65
N SER A 145 -15.99 5.29 11.44
CA SER A 145 -16.32 4.81 12.77
C SER A 145 -15.07 4.75 13.65
N ARG A 146 -15.25 4.93 14.95
CA ARG A 146 -14.26 4.69 15.99
C ARG A 146 -14.64 3.53 16.91
N GLU A 147 -15.63 2.75 16.53
CA GLU A 147 -16.14 1.62 17.34
C GLU A 147 -15.03 0.59 17.61
N PHE A 148 -14.19 0.32 16.62
CA PHE A 148 -13.07 -0.63 16.70
C PHE A 148 -11.71 0.08 16.63
N GLU A 149 -11.59 1.28 17.20
CA GLU A 149 -10.34 2.08 17.12
C GLU A 149 -9.16 1.34 17.76
N GLU A 150 -9.34 0.74 18.93
CA GLU A 150 -8.28 -0.01 19.63
C GLU A 150 -7.89 -1.26 18.83
N GLU A 151 -8.88 -1.97 18.31
CA GLU A 151 -8.67 -3.15 17.46
C GLU A 151 -7.94 -2.79 16.16
N GLN A 152 -8.28 -1.68 15.51
CA GLN A 152 -7.58 -1.19 14.33
C GLN A 152 -6.10 -0.91 14.64
N LEU A 153 -5.80 -0.24 15.76
CA LEU A 153 -4.42 0.04 16.17
C LEU A 153 -3.63 -1.26 16.36
N LEU A 154 -4.21 -2.25 17.03
CA LEU A 154 -3.58 -3.53 17.29
C LEU A 154 -3.42 -4.37 16.01
N ALA A 155 -4.45 -4.40 15.16
CA ALA A 155 -4.42 -5.12 13.88
C ALA A 155 -3.40 -4.50 12.92
N PHE A 156 -3.31 -3.18 12.86
CA PHE A 156 -2.30 -2.50 12.05
C PHE A 156 -0.89 -2.79 12.56
N GLU A 157 -0.65 -2.70 13.87
CA GLU A 157 0.67 -2.99 14.44
C GLU A 157 1.11 -4.45 14.17
N GLU A 158 0.20 -5.43 14.25
CA GLU A 158 0.52 -6.81 13.91
C GLU A 158 0.91 -6.96 12.44
N GLN A 159 0.21 -6.29 11.53
CA GLN A 159 0.51 -6.33 10.09
C GLN A 159 1.83 -5.57 9.76
N VAL A 160 2.17 -4.52 10.51
CA VAL A 160 3.50 -3.88 10.44
C VAL A 160 4.59 -4.87 10.85
N ARG A 161 4.36 -5.70 11.89
CA ARG A 161 5.30 -6.76 12.29
C ARG A 161 5.46 -7.81 11.19
N TRP A 162 4.40 -8.19 10.50
CA TRP A 162 4.51 -9.09 9.34
C TRP A 162 5.41 -8.53 8.25
N SER A 163 5.30 -7.23 7.97
CA SER A 163 6.18 -6.57 7.00
C SER A 163 7.66 -6.68 7.40
N VAL A 164 7.96 -6.49 8.69
CA VAL A 164 9.33 -6.66 9.22
C VAL A 164 9.79 -8.13 9.10
N GLU A 165 8.94 -9.08 9.47
CA GLU A 165 9.25 -10.52 9.46
C GLU A 165 9.47 -11.06 8.05
N THR A 166 8.58 -10.70 7.11
CA THR A 166 8.58 -11.21 5.73
C THR A 166 9.42 -10.39 4.76
N ARG A 167 9.82 -9.19 5.14
CA ARG A 167 10.46 -8.19 4.28
C ARG A 167 9.59 -7.71 3.11
N LEU A 168 8.28 -7.95 3.17
CA LEU A 168 7.33 -7.40 2.21
C LEU A 168 7.00 -5.94 2.54
N PRO A 169 6.96 -5.04 1.54
CA PRO A 169 6.59 -3.64 1.75
C PRO A 169 5.13 -3.50 2.20
N LEU A 170 4.81 -2.37 2.81
CA LEU A 170 3.45 -2.03 3.25
C LEU A 170 2.71 -1.22 2.17
N MET A 171 1.42 -1.52 1.96
CA MET A 171 0.46 -0.65 1.28
C MET A 171 -0.49 -0.10 2.34
N ILE A 172 -0.34 1.19 2.68
CA ILE A 172 -0.95 1.78 3.88
C ILE A 172 -2.09 2.70 3.52
N HIS A 173 -3.28 2.35 4.02
CA HIS A 173 -4.44 3.23 4.12
C HIS A 173 -4.35 4.12 5.37
N CYS A 174 -4.63 5.40 5.22
CA CYS A 174 -4.70 6.30 6.38
C CYS A 174 -5.73 7.40 6.20
N ARG A 175 -6.76 7.38 7.05
CA ARG A 175 -7.78 8.42 7.02
C ARG A 175 -8.10 8.90 8.42
N LYS A 176 -7.83 10.20 8.70
CA LYS A 176 -8.04 10.84 10.01
C LYS A 176 -7.28 10.19 11.18
N ALA A 177 -6.15 9.50 10.90
CA ALA A 177 -5.38 8.72 11.87
C ALA A 177 -3.86 8.81 11.65
N GLN A 178 -3.35 9.86 10.98
CA GLN A 178 -1.93 9.95 10.62
C GLN A 178 -1.01 9.92 11.85
N ASN A 179 -1.37 10.61 12.93
CA ASN A 179 -0.55 10.66 14.14
C ASN A 179 -0.38 9.27 14.77
N GLU A 180 -1.47 8.51 14.85
CA GLU A 180 -1.49 7.16 15.41
C GLU A 180 -0.70 6.20 14.51
N MET A 181 -0.90 6.29 13.20
CA MET A 181 -0.17 5.50 12.20
C MET A 181 1.34 5.78 12.29
N VAL A 182 1.76 7.05 12.27
CA VAL A 182 3.16 7.46 12.39
C VAL A 182 3.77 6.94 13.69
N LYS A 183 3.04 7.04 14.82
CA LYS A 183 3.49 6.54 16.12
C LYS A 183 3.77 5.03 16.10
N ILE A 184 2.93 4.24 15.44
CA ILE A 184 3.16 2.80 15.29
C ILE A 184 4.37 2.55 14.40
N LEU A 185 4.44 3.14 13.20
CA LEU A 185 5.55 2.94 12.25
C LEU A 185 6.91 3.31 12.84
N ARG A 186 6.99 4.36 13.67
CA ARG A 186 8.23 4.80 14.34
C ARG A 186 8.86 3.74 15.22
N ARG A 187 8.07 2.83 15.80
CA ARG A 187 8.59 1.74 16.64
C ARG A 187 9.41 0.74 15.82
N TYR A 188 9.09 0.60 14.53
CA TYR A 188 9.66 -0.37 13.61
C TYR A 188 10.51 0.26 12.49
N GLU A 189 10.71 1.57 12.51
CA GLU A 189 11.28 2.36 11.41
C GLU A 189 12.59 1.80 10.85
N LYS A 190 13.48 1.30 11.71
CA LYS A 190 14.79 0.77 11.31
C LYS A 190 14.69 -0.55 10.55
N ASP A 191 13.66 -1.34 10.86
CA ASP A 191 13.50 -2.70 10.37
C ASP A 191 12.51 -2.80 9.20
N LEU A 192 11.67 -1.76 9.00
CA LEU A 192 10.69 -1.71 7.91
C LEU A 192 11.39 -1.73 6.55
N PRO A 193 10.95 -2.61 5.62
CA PRO A 193 11.48 -2.65 4.25
C PRO A 193 11.11 -1.40 3.43
N GLY A 194 10.00 -0.75 3.76
CA GLY A 194 9.42 0.39 3.06
C GLY A 194 7.96 0.16 2.72
N GLY A 195 7.40 1.02 1.87
CA GLY A 195 6.00 0.90 1.47
C GLY A 195 5.46 2.13 0.77
N VAL A 196 4.14 2.14 0.62
CA VAL A 196 3.38 3.22 0.02
C VAL A 196 2.35 3.73 1.03
N PHE A 197 2.31 5.02 1.27
CA PHE A 197 1.14 5.68 1.83
C PHE A 197 0.18 5.95 0.66
N HIS A 198 -0.78 5.03 0.48
CA HIS A 198 -1.68 5.08 -0.67
C HIS A 198 -2.70 6.21 -0.54
N CYS A 199 -3.27 6.61 -1.65
CA CYS A 199 -4.31 7.64 -1.77
C CYS A 199 -4.00 8.92 -0.98
N PHE A 200 -2.73 9.40 -1.07
CA PHE A 200 -2.32 10.58 -0.33
C PHE A 200 -3.10 11.82 -0.80
N THR A 201 -3.81 12.43 0.14
CA THR A 201 -4.62 13.64 -0.07
C THR A 201 -4.31 14.75 0.94
N GLY A 202 -3.23 14.57 1.70
CA GLY A 202 -2.79 15.50 2.73
C GLY A 202 -2.12 16.76 2.16
N ASN A 203 -1.64 17.60 3.07
CA ASN A 203 -0.93 18.85 2.78
C ASN A 203 0.60 18.68 2.84
N GLN A 204 1.35 19.76 2.59
CA GLN A 204 2.81 19.75 2.60
C GLN A 204 3.43 19.31 3.94
N ILE A 205 2.80 19.64 5.08
CA ILE A 205 3.31 19.29 6.41
C ILE A 205 3.18 17.79 6.62
N GLU A 206 2.00 17.25 6.33
CA GLU A 206 1.72 15.80 6.38
C GLU A 206 2.63 15.02 5.44
N ALA A 207 2.82 15.50 4.21
CA ALA A 207 3.75 14.88 3.27
C ALA A 207 5.19 14.83 3.81
N ARG A 208 5.72 15.94 4.35
CA ARG A 208 7.07 15.99 4.92
C ARG A 208 7.22 15.05 6.10
N GLU A 209 6.21 14.92 6.97
CA GLU A 209 6.22 13.98 8.08
C GLU A 209 6.30 12.53 7.59
N LEU A 210 5.44 12.13 6.64
CA LEU A 210 5.44 10.79 6.09
C LEU A 210 6.76 10.47 5.37
N LEU A 211 7.34 11.42 4.66
CA LEU A 211 8.60 11.24 3.95
C LEU A 211 9.85 11.23 4.84
N THR A 212 9.71 11.43 6.16
CA THR A 212 10.79 11.13 7.10
C THR A 212 11.07 9.62 7.20
N PHE A 213 10.14 8.77 6.77
CA PHE A 213 10.38 7.35 6.54
C PHE A 213 11.05 7.16 5.17
N ASP A 214 12.37 7.06 5.13
CA ASP A 214 13.18 7.13 3.91
C ASP A 214 12.82 6.11 2.82
N ARG A 215 12.31 4.94 3.22
CA ARG A 215 11.96 3.85 2.29
C ARG A 215 10.52 3.87 1.82
N PHE A 216 9.73 4.87 2.24
CA PHE A 216 8.32 5.00 1.86
C PHE A 216 8.14 6.02 0.74
N VAL A 217 7.07 5.86 -0.01
CA VAL A 217 6.62 6.76 -1.07
C VAL A 217 5.15 7.10 -0.90
N LEU A 218 4.67 8.13 -1.61
CA LEU A 218 3.26 8.51 -1.63
C LEU A 218 2.59 7.95 -2.89
N GLY A 219 1.45 7.31 -2.72
CA GLY A 219 0.55 6.93 -3.81
C GLY A 219 -0.31 8.11 -4.23
N ILE A 220 -0.26 8.48 -5.49
CA ILE A 220 -0.98 9.63 -6.04
C ILE A 220 -1.98 9.13 -7.07
N GLY A 221 -3.26 9.37 -6.77
CA GLY A 221 -4.40 8.92 -7.57
C GLY A 221 -5.25 10.07 -8.11
N GLY A 222 -6.50 9.74 -8.50
CA GLY A 222 -7.44 10.60 -9.20
C GLY A 222 -7.71 11.96 -8.54
N VAL A 223 -7.58 12.04 -7.20
CA VAL A 223 -7.79 13.30 -6.43
C VAL A 223 -6.87 14.43 -6.89
N LEU A 224 -5.67 14.12 -7.42
CA LEU A 224 -4.77 15.11 -8.01
C LEU A 224 -5.46 15.97 -9.09
N THR A 225 -6.42 15.39 -9.82
CA THR A 225 -7.09 16.04 -10.94
C THR A 225 -8.30 16.89 -10.53
N PHE A 226 -8.73 16.81 -9.25
CA PHE A 226 -9.97 17.47 -8.82
C PHE A 226 -9.81 18.99 -8.74
N LYS A 227 -10.84 19.72 -9.16
CA LYS A 227 -10.84 21.19 -9.22
C LYS A 227 -10.48 21.89 -7.90
N LYS A 228 -10.80 21.24 -6.76
CA LYS A 228 -10.54 21.79 -5.41
C LYS A 228 -9.33 21.14 -4.73
N SER A 229 -8.57 20.33 -5.45
CA SER A 229 -7.37 19.68 -4.90
C SER A 229 -6.22 20.68 -4.79
N HIS A 230 -5.53 20.67 -3.68
CA HIS A 230 -4.30 21.44 -3.46
C HIS A 230 -3.05 20.67 -3.85
N LEU A 231 -3.20 19.38 -4.16
CA LEU A 231 -2.06 18.49 -4.50
C LEU A 231 -1.20 19.00 -5.66
N PRO A 232 -1.75 19.63 -6.74
CA PRO A 232 -0.91 20.12 -7.83
C PRO A 232 0.10 21.19 -7.41
N GLU A 233 -0.19 21.94 -6.34
CA GLU A 233 0.69 22.98 -5.79
C GLU A 233 1.55 22.43 -4.64
N ASP A 234 0.96 21.59 -3.77
CA ASP A 234 1.61 21.07 -2.57
C ASP A 234 2.67 20.01 -2.87
N LEU A 235 2.42 19.12 -3.84
CA LEU A 235 3.36 18.05 -4.15
C LEU A 235 4.71 18.58 -4.65
N PRO A 236 4.80 19.45 -5.68
CA PRO A 236 6.10 19.97 -6.13
C PRO A 236 6.84 20.77 -5.07
N ALA A 237 6.12 21.38 -4.12
CA ALA A 237 6.71 22.18 -3.03
C ALA A 237 7.28 21.34 -1.88
N ALA A 238 6.82 20.09 -1.70
CA ALA A 238 7.16 19.28 -0.54
C ALA A 238 7.68 17.87 -0.83
N VAL A 239 7.42 17.33 -2.02
CA VAL A 239 7.64 15.94 -2.36
C VAL A 239 8.50 15.83 -3.63
N PRO A 240 9.69 15.25 -3.60
CA PRO A 240 10.44 14.97 -4.82
C PRO A 240 9.74 13.86 -5.63
N LEU A 241 9.78 13.94 -6.96
CA LEU A 241 9.16 12.95 -7.84
C LEU A 241 9.68 11.52 -7.59
N SER A 242 10.91 11.39 -7.08
CA SER A 242 11.51 10.11 -6.66
C SER A 242 10.82 9.46 -5.44
N ARG A 243 9.83 10.13 -4.86
CA ARG A 243 9.06 9.64 -3.70
C ARG A 243 7.56 9.50 -4.00
N ILE A 244 7.19 9.39 -5.29
CA ILE A 244 5.81 9.24 -5.75
C ILE A 244 5.67 7.96 -6.57
N VAL A 245 4.54 7.26 -6.40
CA VAL A 245 4.02 6.22 -7.29
C VAL A 245 2.63 6.61 -7.76
N LEU A 246 2.21 6.05 -8.90
CA LEU A 246 0.89 6.30 -9.48
C LEU A 246 -0.07 5.18 -9.11
N GLU A 247 -1.32 5.55 -8.92
CA GLU A 247 -2.40 4.60 -8.63
C GLU A 247 -3.74 5.10 -9.13
N THR A 248 -4.74 4.24 -9.16
CA THR A 248 -6.11 4.63 -9.48
C THR A 248 -7.05 4.57 -8.29
N ASP A 249 -6.88 3.60 -7.40
CA ASP A 249 -7.83 3.26 -6.34
C ASP A 249 -9.21 2.89 -6.95
N CYS A 250 -9.20 2.27 -8.15
CA CYS A 250 -10.43 1.92 -8.82
C CYS A 250 -11.15 0.75 -8.12
N PRO A 251 -12.49 0.76 -8.12
CA PRO A 251 -13.44 1.55 -8.91
C PRO A 251 -13.72 2.95 -8.39
N TYR A 252 -13.04 3.37 -7.31
CA TYR A 252 -13.27 4.64 -6.62
C TYR A 252 -12.47 5.80 -7.23
N MET A 253 -12.71 7.03 -6.78
CA MET A 253 -11.89 8.22 -6.98
C MET A 253 -11.54 8.55 -8.43
N ALA A 254 -12.45 8.27 -9.40
CA ALA A 254 -12.22 8.53 -10.83
C ALA A 254 -11.70 9.95 -11.10
N PRO A 255 -10.62 10.10 -11.90
CA PRO A 255 -10.05 11.41 -12.24
C PRO A 255 -10.99 12.22 -13.15
N VAL A 256 -10.75 13.52 -13.28
CA VAL A 256 -11.36 14.36 -14.31
C VAL A 256 -10.83 13.90 -15.68
N PRO A 257 -11.69 13.74 -16.73
CA PRO A 257 -13.10 14.15 -16.80
C PRO A 257 -14.12 13.08 -16.35
N HIS A 258 -13.68 11.97 -15.76
CA HIS A 258 -14.54 10.83 -15.45
C HIS A 258 -15.19 10.87 -14.06
N ARG A 259 -15.14 12.00 -13.36
CA ARG A 259 -15.77 12.18 -12.03
C ARG A 259 -17.21 11.68 -12.00
N GLY A 260 -17.53 10.89 -10.94
CA GLY A 260 -18.87 10.31 -10.75
C GLY A 260 -19.17 9.07 -11.60
N LYS A 261 -18.17 8.58 -12.35
CA LYS A 261 -18.23 7.29 -13.05
C LYS A 261 -17.32 6.28 -12.35
N ARG A 262 -17.46 5.00 -12.68
CA ARG A 262 -16.52 3.95 -12.25
C ARG A 262 -15.12 4.30 -12.76
N ASN A 263 -14.15 4.27 -11.87
CA ASN A 263 -12.73 4.39 -12.20
C ASN A 263 -12.22 3.06 -12.79
N GLU A 264 -11.11 3.09 -13.52
CA GLU A 264 -10.43 1.91 -14.05
C GLU A 264 -8.92 2.18 -14.20
N PRO A 265 -8.06 1.13 -14.25
CA PRO A 265 -6.60 1.29 -14.31
C PRO A 265 -6.11 2.13 -15.49
N ALA A 266 -6.83 2.13 -16.64
CA ALA A 266 -6.50 2.97 -17.79
C ALA A 266 -6.42 4.46 -17.46
N PHE A 267 -7.17 4.90 -16.43
CA PHE A 267 -7.23 6.32 -16.05
C PHE A 267 -6.02 6.79 -15.24
N VAL A 268 -5.09 5.91 -14.86
CA VAL A 268 -3.80 6.31 -14.28
C VAL A 268 -3.01 7.22 -15.23
N ALA A 269 -3.23 7.09 -16.55
CA ALA A 269 -2.65 7.98 -17.56
C ALA A 269 -3.05 9.46 -17.36
N LEU A 270 -4.28 9.71 -16.90
CA LEU A 270 -4.76 11.07 -16.59
C LEU A 270 -4.09 11.63 -15.33
N VAL A 271 -3.83 10.76 -14.36
CA VAL A 271 -3.09 11.12 -13.13
C VAL A 271 -1.64 11.46 -13.49
N MET A 272 -0.99 10.62 -14.31
CA MET A 272 0.37 10.84 -14.80
C MET A 272 0.50 12.18 -15.55
N GLN A 273 -0.40 12.47 -16.48
CA GLN A 273 -0.41 13.73 -17.23
C GLN A 273 -0.53 14.92 -16.27
N ARG A 274 -1.47 14.85 -15.31
CA ARG A 274 -1.67 15.94 -14.35
C ARG A 274 -0.47 16.15 -13.44
N LEU A 275 0.23 15.05 -13.06
CA LEU A 275 1.46 15.10 -12.27
C LEU A 275 2.59 15.75 -13.07
N ALA A 276 2.73 15.40 -14.37
CA ALA A 276 3.70 16.00 -15.27
C ALA A 276 3.52 17.52 -15.38
N ASP A 277 2.26 17.97 -15.55
CA ASP A 277 1.93 19.39 -15.56
C ASP A 277 2.30 20.09 -14.25
N ALA A 278 2.00 19.48 -13.11
CA ALA A 278 2.29 20.03 -11.78
C ALA A 278 3.80 20.19 -11.53
N TYR A 279 4.61 19.21 -11.95
CA TYR A 279 6.07 19.22 -11.79
C TYR A 279 6.80 19.93 -12.93
N ALA A 280 6.10 20.41 -13.95
CA ALA A 280 6.66 21.03 -15.15
C ALA A 280 7.72 20.12 -15.84
N VAL A 281 7.41 18.82 -15.95
CA VAL A 281 8.22 17.80 -16.64
C VAL A 281 7.38 17.08 -17.69
N THR A 282 8.00 16.22 -18.51
CA THR A 282 7.26 15.44 -19.51
C THR A 282 6.57 14.23 -18.88
N PRO A 283 5.44 13.74 -19.44
CA PRO A 283 4.77 12.52 -18.97
C PRO A 283 5.72 11.31 -18.93
N GLU A 284 6.61 11.16 -19.90
CA GLU A 284 7.61 10.06 -19.97
C GLU A 284 8.62 10.16 -18.82
N ALA A 285 8.95 11.37 -18.37
CA ALA A 285 9.82 11.56 -17.21
C ALA A 285 9.12 11.14 -15.91
N VAL A 286 7.83 11.44 -15.78
CA VAL A 286 7.00 10.97 -14.66
C VAL A 286 6.90 9.45 -14.69
N GLU A 287 6.51 8.86 -15.82
CA GLU A 287 6.37 7.41 -15.97
C GLU A 287 7.67 6.68 -15.58
N ARG A 288 8.80 7.09 -16.15
CA ARG A 288 10.09 6.48 -15.84
C ARG A 288 10.41 6.56 -14.35
N GLN A 289 10.28 7.77 -13.75
CA GLN A 289 10.62 7.95 -12.34
C GLN A 289 9.69 7.17 -11.41
N THR A 290 8.38 7.18 -11.67
CA THR A 290 7.41 6.46 -10.84
C THR A 290 7.55 4.94 -10.98
N ASN A 291 7.82 4.42 -12.18
CA ASN A 291 8.15 3.01 -12.40
C ASN A 291 9.44 2.61 -11.68
N ASP A 292 10.48 3.45 -11.68
CA ASP A 292 11.71 3.19 -10.93
C ASP A 292 11.47 3.21 -9.40
N ASN A 293 10.56 4.06 -8.93
CA ASN A 293 10.16 4.06 -7.52
C ASN A 293 9.42 2.76 -7.14
N VAL A 294 8.53 2.26 -8.01
CA VAL A 294 7.86 0.96 -7.81
C VAL A 294 8.89 -0.17 -7.74
N LYS A 295 9.83 -0.23 -8.68
CA LYS A 295 10.92 -1.24 -8.64
C LYS A 295 11.72 -1.18 -7.36
N ARG A 296 12.04 0.02 -6.88
CA ARG A 296 12.79 0.22 -5.63
C ARG A 296 12.02 -0.25 -4.40
N VAL A 297 10.69 -0.03 -4.35
CA VAL A 297 9.86 -0.37 -3.19
C VAL A 297 9.49 -1.84 -3.19
N PHE A 298 9.08 -2.40 -4.34
CA PHE A 298 8.51 -3.75 -4.45
C PHE A 298 9.47 -4.79 -5.03
N GLY A 299 10.60 -4.38 -5.62
CA GLY A 299 11.58 -5.30 -6.20
C GLY A 299 11.14 -5.97 -7.51
N ILE A 300 10.16 -5.40 -8.24
CA ILE A 300 9.53 -6.03 -9.43
C ILE A 300 9.57 -5.15 -10.67
#